data_e13afebdb017d767335076396437a524
#
_entry.id   e13afebdb017d767335076396437a524
#
_cell.length_a   1.000
_cell.length_b   1.000
_cell.length_c   1.000
_cell.angle_alpha   90.00
_cell.angle_beta   90.00
_cell.angle_gamma   90.00
#
_symmetry.space_group_name_H-M   'P 1'
#
loop_
_entity.id
_entity.type
_entity.pdbx_description
1 polymer ?
#
loop_
_entity_poly.entity_id
_entity_poly.type
_entity_poly.pdbx_seq_one_letter_code
_entity_poly.pdbx_strand_id
1 'polypeptide(L)'
;MTTHRTETREQWLKARLELLKAEKELTHRSDEVARQRQELPWVPINKGYRFETGEGSAALADLFRGRSQLLVYHFMFGPDFAAGCPSCSSIADGFNGIAVHLANHDVMLWAVSRAPLAKLQAYKRRMGWTFPWASSVGGDFNFDFCASYTQEQQREGGIEYNYRREAPLRTRGQEGAEISRSTPDGPAMFAVMCGTDAATYIRERPGMSAFALEDGVIYHTYSTYARGLDGLWGMYPWLDRAPKGRNETGLWWRRNHEYGK
;
A
#
# COMPACT_ATOMS: atom_id res chain seq x y z
N MET A 1 -15.76 25.13 16.36
CA MET A 1 -15.23 25.97 15.27
C MET A 1 -13.86 26.47 15.72
N THR A 2 -12.80 26.12 15.03
CA THR A 2 -11.48 26.70 15.26
C THR A 2 -11.55 28.16 14.86
N THR A 3 -11.44 29.08 15.83
CA THR A 3 -11.35 30.52 15.56
C THR A 3 -10.03 30.76 14.86
N HIS A 4 -10.07 31.08 13.57
CA HIS A 4 -8.87 31.43 12.81
C HIS A 4 -8.34 32.79 13.31
N ARG A 5 -7.07 32.83 13.68
CA ARG A 5 -6.38 34.05 14.00
C ARG A 5 -6.14 34.84 12.71
N THR A 6 -6.57 36.09 12.67
CA THR A 6 -6.30 37.01 11.59
C THR A 6 -5.22 37.98 12.01
N GLU A 7 -4.22 38.18 11.17
CA GLU A 7 -3.04 39.02 11.44
C GLU A 7 -2.64 39.86 10.24
N THR A 8 -1.72 40.80 10.45
CA THR A 8 -1.13 41.57 9.35
C THR A 8 -0.25 40.68 8.47
N ARG A 9 0.02 41.11 7.25
CA ARG A 9 0.93 40.46 6.31
C ARG A 9 2.33 40.26 6.91
N GLU A 10 2.81 41.22 7.65
CA GLU A 10 4.13 41.15 8.31
C GLU A 10 4.17 40.06 9.39
N GLN A 11 3.16 40.02 10.26
CA GLN A 11 3.03 38.98 11.28
C GLN A 11 2.88 37.60 10.69
N TRP A 12 2.08 37.47 9.63
CA TRP A 12 1.95 36.22 8.87
C TRP A 12 3.31 35.78 8.30
N LEU A 13 4.07 36.69 7.68
CA LEU A 13 5.38 36.37 7.09
C LEU A 13 6.36 35.88 8.16
N LYS A 14 6.38 36.52 9.34
CA LYS A 14 7.21 36.07 10.47
C LYS A 14 6.88 34.64 10.87
N ALA A 15 5.60 34.32 11.08
CA ALA A 15 5.14 32.98 11.41
C ALA A 15 5.44 31.97 10.27
N ARG A 16 5.27 32.37 9.00
CA ARG A 16 5.57 31.53 7.84
C ARG A 16 7.07 31.19 7.73
N LEU A 17 7.95 32.12 8.07
CA LEU A 17 9.39 31.87 8.06
C LEU A 17 9.83 30.89 9.16
N GLU A 18 9.20 30.92 10.33
CA GLU A 18 9.45 29.89 11.35
C GLU A 18 8.98 28.50 10.90
N LEU A 19 7.77 28.40 10.32
CA LEU A 19 7.30 27.14 9.75
C LEU A 19 8.22 26.61 8.63
N LEU A 20 8.77 27.51 7.80
CA LEU A 20 9.70 27.14 6.72
C LEU A 20 10.96 26.43 7.24
N LYS A 21 11.44 26.75 8.45
CA LYS A 21 12.57 26.04 9.06
C LYS A 21 12.24 24.58 9.29
N ALA A 22 11.09 24.32 9.92
CA ALA A 22 10.63 22.94 10.17
C ALA A 22 10.37 22.15 8.85
N GLU A 23 9.83 22.81 7.81
CA GLU A 23 9.64 22.19 6.50
C GLU A 23 10.99 21.80 5.84
N LYS A 24 12.02 22.64 5.97
CA LYS A 24 13.38 22.33 5.51
C LYS A 24 14.01 21.17 6.28
N GLU A 25 13.86 21.14 7.59
CA GLU A 25 14.34 20.04 8.44
C GLU A 25 13.68 18.71 8.03
N LEU A 26 12.35 18.72 7.78
CA LEU A 26 11.62 17.55 7.30
C LEU A 26 12.15 17.08 5.94
N THR A 27 12.45 18.00 5.02
CA THR A 27 13.03 17.68 3.71
C THR A 27 14.39 17.00 3.88
N HIS A 28 15.32 17.60 4.63
CA HIS A 28 16.62 17.01 4.92
C HIS A 28 16.52 15.64 5.59
N ARG A 29 15.58 15.48 6.54
CA ARG A 29 15.36 14.18 7.17
C ARG A 29 14.82 13.15 6.19
N SER A 30 13.94 13.54 5.26
CA SER A 30 13.43 12.67 4.20
C SER A 30 14.55 12.20 3.28
N ASP A 31 15.45 13.11 2.86
CA ASP A 31 16.61 12.79 2.01
C ASP A 31 17.56 11.81 2.72
N GLU A 32 17.83 12.04 4.00
CA GLU A 32 18.65 11.14 4.80
C GLU A 32 18.03 9.73 4.93
N VAL A 33 16.72 9.63 5.16
CA VAL A 33 16.04 8.33 5.20
C VAL A 33 16.05 7.64 3.82
N ALA A 34 15.96 8.41 2.72
CA ALA A 34 16.08 7.87 1.38
C ALA A 34 17.47 7.27 1.14
N ARG A 35 18.55 7.96 1.57
CA ARG A 35 19.92 7.46 1.51
C ARG A 35 20.08 6.17 2.33
N GLN A 36 19.57 6.14 3.58
CA GLN A 36 19.62 4.95 4.43
C GLN A 36 18.92 3.74 3.82
N ARG A 37 17.83 3.94 3.06
CA ARG A 37 17.17 2.84 2.33
C ARG A 37 18.08 2.23 1.25
N GLN A 38 18.90 3.04 0.60
CA GLN A 38 19.86 2.57 -0.42
C GLN A 38 21.02 1.77 0.19
N GLU A 39 21.31 1.97 1.47
CA GLU A 39 22.38 1.28 2.21
C GLU A 39 21.93 -0.04 2.84
N LEU A 40 20.64 -0.40 2.73
CA LEU A 40 20.15 -1.69 3.23
C LEU A 40 20.84 -2.85 2.48
N PRO A 41 21.21 -3.93 3.18
CA PRO A 41 21.72 -5.13 2.54
C PRO A 41 20.65 -5.76 1.66
N TRP A 42 21.05 -6.27 0.50
CA TRP A 42 20.17 -6.94 -0.45
C TRP A 42 20.10 -8.44 -0.18
N VAL A 43 18.95 -9.05 -0.37
CA VAL A 43 18.72 -10.49 -0.15
C VAL A 43 18.45 -11.16 -1.50
N PRO A 44 19.29 -12.12 -1.94
CA PRO A 44 19.04 -12.82 -3.20
C PRO A 44 17.77 -13.66 -3.12
N ILE A 45 16.96 -13.61 -4.18
CA ILE A 45 15.73 -14.38 -4.33
C ILE A 45 16.05 -15.68 -5.08
N ASN A 46 16.04 -16.79 -4.34
CA ASN A 46 16.33 -18.12 -4.89
C ASN A 46 15.04 -18.91 -5.22
N LYS A 47 13.86 -18.35 -4.95
CA LYS A 47 12.56 -18.98 -5.18
C LYS A 47 11.97 -18.49 -6.51
N GLY A 48 11.49 -19.43 -7.32
CA GLY A 48 10.79 -19.11 -8.57
C GLY A 48 9.34 -18.71 -8.31
N TYR A 49 9.01 -17.44 -8.51
CA TYR A 49 7.63 -16.95 -8.45
C TYR A 49 7.01 -16.88 -9.84
N ARG A 50 5.72 -17.20 -9.93
CA ARG A 50 4.91 -17.12 -11.14
C ARG A 50 3.71 -16.22 -10.92
N PHE A 51 3.37 -15.50 -11.97
CA PHE A 51 2.25 -14.56 -11.99
C PHE A 51 1.43 -14.76 -13.26
N GLU A 52 0.12 -14.51 -13.16
CA GLU A 52 -0.72 -14.34 -14.34
C GLU A 52 -0.77 -12.85 -14.70
N THR A 53 -0.49 -12.53 -15.95
CA THR A 53 -0.53 -11.16 -16.48
C THR A 53 -1.42 -11.08 -17.70
N GLY A 54 -1.77 -9.88 -18.16
CA GLY A 54 -2.51 -9.68 -19.41
C GLY A 54 -1.80 -10.22 -20.66
N GLU A 55 -0.51 -10.52 -20.56
CA GLU A 55 0.34 -11.05 -21.63
C GLU A 55 0.64 -12.55 -21.46
N GLY A 56 0.07 -13.18 -20.43
CA GLY A 56 0.29 -14.60 -20.11
C GLY A 56 0.99 -14.81 -18.77
N SER A 57 1.51 -16.03 -18.56
CA SER A 57 2.27 -16.37 -17.36
C SER A 57 3.65 -15.71 -17.39
N ALA A 58 4.06 -15.09 -16.29
CA ALA A 58 5.32 -14.39 -16.14
C ALA A 58 6.07 -14.86 -14.90
N ALA A 59 7.40 -14.94 -14.96
CA ALA A 59 8.25 -15.07 -13.79
C ALA A 59 8.52 -13.70 -13.15
N LEU A 60 9.10 -13.66 -11.94
CA LEU A 60 9.47 -12.40 -11.30
C LEU A 60 10.44 -11.56 -12.16
N ALA A 61 11.38 -12.22 -12.87
CA ALA A 61 12.30 -11.56 -13.80
C ALA A 61 11.56 -10.83 -14.94
N ASP A 62 10.47 -11.41 -15.45
CA ASP A 62 9.72 -10.83 -16.56
C ASP A 62 9.01 -9.54 -16.17
N LEU A 63 8.68 -9.36 -14.87
CA LEU A 63 8.05 -8.15 -14.37
C LEU A 63 8.95 -6.91 -14.44
N PHE A 64 10.28 -7.09 -14.54
CA PHE A 64 11.21 -5.98 -14.73
C PHE A 64 11.09 -5.33 -16.12
N ARG A 65 10.60 -6.07 -17.12
CA ARG A 65 10.42 -5.58 -18.50
C ARG A 65 11.66 -4.88 -19.05
N GLY A 66 12.83 -5.49 -18.85
CA GLY A 66 14.12 -4.98 -19.33
C GLY A 66 14.70 -3.83 -18.50
N ARG A 67 14.12 -3.50 -17.35
CA ARG A 67 14.68 -2.54 -16.39
C ARG A 67 15.46 -3.27 -15.29
N SER A 68 16.37 -2.56 -14.62
CA SER A 68 17.13 -3.12 -13.52
C SER A 68 16.42 -3.05 -12.17
N GLN A 69 15.31 -2.27 -12.06
CA GLN A 69 14.61 -2.04 -10.81
C GLN A 69 13.11 -2.33 -10.94
N LEU A 70 12.53 -2.93 -9.89
CA LEU A 70 11.11 -3.27 -9.83
C LEU A 70 10.52 -2.84 -8.50
N LEU A 71 9.42 -2.11 -8.55
CA LEU A 71 8.54 -1.82 -7.42
C LEU A 71 7.25 -2.63 -7.55
N VAL A 72 6.89 -3.35 -6.50
CA VAL A 72 5.64 -4.11 -6.42
C VAL A 72 4.78 -3.52 -5.32
N TYR A 73 3.61 -3.02 -5.69
CA TYR A 73 2.57 -2.65 -4.73
C TYR A 73 1.67 -3.86 -4.46
N HIS A 74 1.71 -4.39 -3.25
CA HIS A 74 0.83 -5.46 -2.79
C HIS A 74 -0.56 -4.88 -2.53
N PHE A 75 -1.43 -5.00 -3.51
CA PHE A 75 -2.77 -4.44 -3.47
C PHE A 75 -3.75 -5.45 -2.85
N MET A 76 -4.46 -5.05 -1.81
CA MET A 76 -5.44 -5.92 -1.13
C MET A 76 -6.64 -6.23 -2.03
N PHE A 77 -6.55 -7.33 -2.73
CA PHE A 77 -7.63 -7.94 -3.48
C PHE A 77 -7.46 -9.46 -3.43
N GLY A 78 -8.04 -10.05 -2.38
CA GLY A 78 -7.99 -11.49 -2.17
C GLY A 78 -8.89 -12.27 -3.14
N PRO A 79 -8.72 -13.60 -3.26
CA PRO A 79 -9.54 -14.43 -4.13
C PRO A 79 -11.04 -14.30 -3.87
N ASP A 80 -11.41 -14.19 -2.58
CA ASP A 80 -12.78 -14.16 -2.09
C ASP A 80 -13.38 -12.75 -2.01
N PHE A 81 -12.64 -11.71 -2.42
CA PHE A 81 -13.16 -10.35 -2.45
C PHE A 81 -13.98 -10.11 -3.72
N ALA A 82 -15.12 -9.42 -3.58
CA ALA A 82 -15.90 -8.96 -4.72
C ALA A 82 -15.31 -7.71 -5.39
N ALA A 83 -14.56 -6.90 -4.64
CA ALA A 83 -13.92 -5.68 -5.12
C ALA A 83 -12.62 -5.38 -4.36
N GLY A 84 -11.73 -4.61 -4.96
CA GLY A 84 -10.49 -4.18 -4.34
C GLY A 84 -10.72 -3.25 -3.13
N CYS A 85 -9.79 -3.24 -2.18
CA CYS A 85 -9.84 -2.39 -0.99
C CYS A 85 -9.91 -0.90 -1.37
N PRO A 86 -10.83 -0.09 -0.77
CA PRO A 86 -10.98 1.33 -1.10
C PRO A 86 -9.72 2.17 -0.81
N SER A 87 -9.04 1.94 0.32
CA SER A 87 -7.80 2.66 0.65
C SER A 87 -6.66 2.31 -0.30
N CYS A 88 -6.48 1.01 -0.64
CA CYS A 88 -5.52 0.61 -1.68
C CYS A 88 -5.88 1.25 -3.03
N SER A 89 -7.17 1.39 -3.34
CA SER A 89 -7.62 2.02 -4.58
C SER A 89 -7.26 3.50 -4.63
N SER A 90 -7.46 4.24 -3.53
CA SER A 90 -7.10 5.66 -3.49
C SER A 90 -5.58 5.91 -3.52
N ILE A 91 -4.76 4.96 -3.05
CA ILE A 91 -3.31 4.98 -3.27
C ILE A 91 -3.01 4.73 -4.76
N ALA A 92 -3.59 3.68 -5.33
CA ALA A 92 -3.34 3.26 -6.71
C ALA A 92 -3.83 4.26 -7.76
N ASP A 93 -4.82 5.11 -7.44
CA ASP A 93 -5.25 6.21 -8.30
C ASP A 93 -4.09 7.15 -8.67
N GLY A 94 -3.06 7.25 -7.82
CA GLY A 94 -1.85 8.03 -8.10
C GLY A 94 -0.86 7.36 -9.07
N PHE A 95 -1.00 6.07 -9.38
CA PHE A 95 0.03 5.33 -10.12
C PHE A 95 0.05 5.64 -11.62
N ASN A 96 -1.09 5.97 -12.23
CA ASN A 96 -1.16 6.28 -13.65
C ASN A 96 -0.20 7.40 -14.07
N GLY A 97 -0.15 8.47 -13.28
CA GLY A 97 0.66 9.64 -13.60
C GLY A 97 2.17 9.44 -13.37
N ILE A 98 2.55 8.57 -12.43
CA ILE A 98 3.96 8.38 -12.06
C ILE A 98 4.63 7.21 -12.79
N ALA A 99 3.87 6.22 -13.25
CA ALA A 99 4.43 5.00 -13.83
C ALA A 99 5.34 5.28 -15.05
N VAL A 100 4.99 6.25 -15.88
CA VAL A 100 5.80 6.64 -17.04
C VAL A 100 7.14 7.26 -16.61
N HIS A 101 7.16 8.06 -15.57
CA HIS A 101 8.39 8.68 -15.05
C HIS A 101 9.30 7.64 -14.41
N LEU A 102 8.75 6.71 -13.61
CA LEU A 102 9.50 5.60 -13.06
C LEU A 102 10.12 4.75 -14.17
N ALA A 103 9.32 4.40 -15.19
CA ALA A 103 9.78 3.60 -16.32
C ALA A 103 10.93 4.26 -17.10
N ASN A 104 10.91 5.59 -17.25
CA ASN A 104 11.99 6.36 -17.86
C ASN A 104 13.24 6.47 -16.94
N HIS A 105 13.09 6.18 -15.67
CA HIS A 105 14.15 6.19 -14.66
C HIS A 105 14.61 4.78 -14.26
N ASP A 106 14.49 3.84 -15.20
CA ASP A 106 14.89 2.44 -15.03
C ASP A 106 14.17 1.70 -13.88
N VAL A 107 12.92 2.10 -13.58
CA VAL A 107 12.12 1.47 -12.53
C VAL A 107 10.79 0.99 -13.11
N MET A 108 10.48 -0.30 -12.99
CA MET A 108 9.17 -0.84 -13.33
C MET A 108 8.26 -0.87 -12.11
N LEU A 109 7.00 -0.43 -12.27
CA LEU A 109 5.98 -0.50 -11.22
C LEU A 109 4.90 -1.49 -11.62
N TRP A 110 4.58 -2.43 -10.72
CA TRP A 110 3.44 -3.33 -10.81
C TRP A 110 2.57 -3.27 -9.56
N ALA A 111 1.26 -3.40 -9.73
CA ALA A 111 0.42 -3.90 -8.66
C ALA A 111 0.38 -5.44 -8.72
N VAL A 112 0.35 -6.09 -7.56
CA VAL A 112 0.20 -7.54 -7.44
C VAL A 112 -0.90 -7.84 -6.41
N SER A 113 -1.78 -8.79 -6.73
CA SER A 113 -2.87 -9.25 -5.86
C SER A 113 -3.11 -10.75 -6.04
N ARG A 114 -3.80 -11.36 -5.07
CA ARG A 114 -4.15 -12.79 -5.13
C ARG A 114 -5.48 -13.08 -5.81
N ALA A 115 -6.31 -12.10 -6.14
CA ALA A 115 -7.52 -12.34 -6.91
C ALA A 115 -7.19 -12.87 -8.32
N PRO A 116 -8.03 -13.70 -8.93
CA PRO A 116 -7.86 -14.18 -10.30
C PRO A 116 -7.69 -13.01 -11.28
N LEU A 117 -6.84 -13.19 -12.29
CA LEU A 117 -6.47 -12.15 -13.26
C LEU A 117 -7.69 -11.50 -13.93
N ALA A 118 -8.69 -12.28 -14.31
CA ALA A 118 -9.90 -11.75 -14.94
C ALA A 118 -10.62 -10.72 -14.06
N LYS A 119 -10.66 -10.98 -12.73
CA LYS A 119 -11.24 -10.08 -11.72
C LYS A 119 -10.42 -8.79 -11.59
N LEU A 120 -9.08 -8.90 -11.57
CA LEU A 120 -8.18 -7.74 -11.54
C LEU A 120 -8.33 -6.87 -12.77
N GLN A 121 -8.37 -7.45 -13.95
CA GLN A 121 -8.53 -6.73 -15.22
C GLN A 121 -9.88 -6.02 -15.32
N ALA A 122 -10.97 -6.67 -14.90
CA ALA A 122 -12.29 -6.04 -14.86
C ALA A 122 -12.30 -4.83 -13.91
N TYR A 123 -11.69 -4.98 -12.75
CA TYR A 123 -11.58 -3.90 -11.76
C TYR A 123 -10.70 -2.75 -12.27
N LYS A 124 -9.53 -3.05 -12.85
CA LYS A 124 -8.62 -2.09 -13.47
C LYS A 124 -9.32 -1.23 -14.53
N ARG A 125 -10.11 -1.86 -15.43
CA ARG A 125 -10.91 -1.13 -16.42
C ARG A 125 -11.93 -0.20 -15.77
N ARG A 126 -12.64 -0.67 -14.74
CA ARG A 126 -13.64 0.12 -14.01
C ARG A 126 -13.02 1.35 -13.36
N MET A 127 -11.80 1.24 -12.83
CA MET A 127 -11.08 2.32 -12.16
C MET A 127 -10.36 3.27 -13.15
N GLY A 128 -10.27 2.94 -14.43
CA GLY A 128 -9.55 3.72 -15.43
C GLY A 128 -8.02 3.65 -15.29
N TRP A 129 -7.49 2.56 -14.69
CA TRP A 129 -6.04 2.40 -14.47
C TRP A 129 -5.32 1.84 -15.69
N THR A 130 -4.11 2.34 -15.95
CA THR A 130 -3.25 1.93 -17.07
C THR A 130 -2.01 1.17 -16.62
N PHE A 131 -1.55 1.35 -15.39
CA PHE A 131 -0.39 0.63 -14.85
C PHE A 131 -0.60 -0.90 -14.88
N PRO A 132 0.45 -1.70 -14.99
CA PRO A 132 0.34 -3.15 -15.04
C PRO A 132 -0.08 -3.74 -13.69
N TRP A 133 -0.89 -4.80 -13.75
CA TRP A 133 -1.39 -5.51 -12.58
C TRP A 133 -1.34 -7.02 -12.83
N ALA A 134 -0.64 -7.75 -11.95
CA ALA A 134 -0.46 -9.19 -12.04
C ALA A 134 -1.22 -9.90 -10.92
N SER A 135 -1.66 -11.13 -11.21
CA SER A 135 -2.22 -12.04 -10.23
C SER A 135 -1.15 -13.02 -9.75
N SER A 136 -1.00 -13.15 -8.44
CA SER A 136 -0.18 -14.17 -7.78
C SER A 136 -1.03 -15.34 -7.25
N VAL A 137 -2.24 -15.52 -7.79
CA VAL A 137 -3.15 -16.61 -7.39
C VAL A 137 -2.47 -17.97 -7.48
N GLY A 138 -2.62 -18.80 -6.45
CA GLY A 138 -2.00 -20.13 -6.40
C GLY A 138 -0.50 -20.15 -6.09
N GLY A 139 0.16 -18.98 -5.98
CA GLY A 139 1.57 -18.87 -5.63
C GLY A 139 1.81 -18.32 -4.21
N ASP A 140 3.06 -18.39 -3.76
CA ASP A 140 3.48 -18.01 -2.41
C ASP A 140 3.94 -16.56 -2.30
N PHE A 141 4.05 -15.81 -3.41
CA PHE A 141 4.68 -14.49 -3.44
C PHE A 141 4.14 -13.54 -2.37
N ASN A 142 2.81 -13.38 -2.27
CA ASN A 142 2.23 -12.48 -1.28
C ASN A 142 2.43 -12.96 0.16
N PHE A 143 2.52 -14.28 0.38
CA PHE A 143 2.81 -14.84 1.70
C PHE A 143 4.26 -14.59 2.12
N ASP A 144 5.21 -14.83 1.22
CA ASP A 144 6.64 -14.65 1.48
C ASP A 144 7.00 -13.17 1.71
N PHE A 145 6.24 -12.25 1.12
CA PHE A 145 6.39 -10.79 1.33
C PHE A 145 5.36 -10.21 2.32
N CYS A 146 4.87 -11.00 3.25
CA CYS A 146 4.02 -10.58 4.37
C CYS A 146 2.79 -9.73 3.94
N ALA A 147 2.28 -9.96 2.75
CA ALA A 147 1.11 -9.29 2.19
C ALA A 147 -0.15 -10.16 2.18
N SER A 148 -0.03 -11.45 2.50
CA SER A 148 -1.17 -12.36 2.67
C SER A 148 -0.84 -13.42 3.71
N TYR A 149 -1.88 -13.95 4.37
CA TYR A 149 -1.75 -14.93 5.44
C TYR A 149 -2.80 -16.03 5.31
N THR A 150 -2.46 -17.23 5.81
CA THR A 150 -3.39 -18.35 5.87
C THR A 150 -4.36 -18.17 7.05
N GLN A 151 -5.48 -18.90 7.00
CA GLN A 151 -6.42 -18.95 8.11
C GLN A 151 -5.78 -19.55 9.37
N GLU A 152 -4.87 -20.49 9.21
CA GLU A 152 -4.12 -21.12 10.29
C GLU A 152 -3.20 -20.11 10.98
N GLN A 153 -2.37 -19.37 10.24
CA GLN A 153 -1.54 -18.30 10.77
C GLN A 153 -2.36 -17.25 11.53
N GLN A 154 -3.54 -16.91 11.02
CA GLN A 154 -4.44 -15.96 11.68
C GLN A 154 -4.98 -16.48 13.01
N ARG A 155 -5.36 -17.77 13.09
CA ARG A 155 -5.87 -18.39 14.32
C ARG A 155 -4.80 -18.60 15.38
N GLU A 156 -3.59 -18.94 14.97
CA GLU A 156 -2.50 -19.32 15.86
C GLU A 156 -1.57 -18.16 16.25
N GLY A 157 -1.82 -16.95 15.70
CA GLY A 157 -0.97 -15.78 15.96
C GLY A 157 0.36 -15.83 15.23
N GLY A 158 0.40 -16.48 14.05
CA GLY A 158 1.58 -16.58 13.18
C GLY A 158 1.69 -15.44 12.15
N ILE A 159 0.83 -14.41 12.22
CA ILE A 159 0.91 -13.26 11.33
C ILE A 159 2.04 -12.35 11.79
N GLU A 160 3.01 -12.14 10.91
CA GLU A 160 4.07 -11.15 11.08
C GLU A 160 3.88 -10.04 10.05
N TYR A 161 3.35 -8.90 10.48
CA TYR A 161 3.07 -7.76 9.61
C TYR A 161 3.77 -6.51 10.11
N ASN A 162 4.35 -5.76 9.20
CA ASN A 162 5.10 -4.53 9.50
C ASN A 162 6.20 -4.77 10.56
N TYR A 163 6.91 -5.91 10.40
CA TYR A 163 8.01 -6.34 11.29
C TYR A 163 7.58 -6.56 12.74
N ARG A 164 6.32 -6.90 12.97
CA ARG A 164 5.75 -7.21 14.29
C ARG A 164 4.83 -8.40 14.20
N ARG A 165 4.91 -9.27 15.19
CA ARG A 165 3.98 -10.40 15.32
C ARG A 165 2.66 -9.92 15.88
N GLU A 166 1.56 -10.24 15.19
CA GLU A 166 0.21 -9.94 15.63
C GLU A 166 -0.30 -11.02 16.60
N ALA A 167 -1.18 -10.63 17.53
CA ALA A 167 -1.86 -11.57 18.41
C ALA A 167 -2.84 -12.45 17.59
N PRO A 168 -3.09 -13.72 18.06
CA PRO A 168 -4.09 -14.57 17.42
C PRO A 168 -5.46 -13.89 17.33
N LEU A 169 -6.14 -14.09 16.20
CA LEU A 169 -7.53 -13.66 16.09
C LEU A 169 -8.41 -14.60 16.93
N ARG A 170 -8.86 -14.14 18.07
CA ARG A 170 -9.81 -14.88 18.91
C ARG A 170 -11.20 -14.77 18.33
N THR A 171 -11.84 -15.89 18.02
CA THR A 171 -13.24 -15.95 17.64
C THR A 171 -14.11 -15.68 18.89
N ARG A 172 -15.21 -14.95 18.69
CA ARG A 172 -16.21 -14.71 19.73
C ARG A 172 -16.71 -16.06 20.30
N GLY A 173 -16.30 -16.43 21.51
CA GLY A 173 -16.66 -17.70 22.16
C GLY A 173 -15.66 -18.15 23.22
N GLN A 174 -14.46 -17.55 23.27
CA GLN A 174 -13.53 -17.75 24.38
C GLN A 174 -13.58 -16.50 25.27
N GLU A 175 -14.12 -16.70 26.46
CA GLU A 175 -14.36 -15.66 27.46
C GLU A 175 -13.09 -14.86 27.77
N GLY A 176 -13.21 -13.52 27.79
CA GLY A 176 -12.33 -12.63 28.54
C GLY A 176 -11.25 -11.86 27.79
N ALA A 177 -11.36 -11.61 26.48
CA ALA A 177 -10.45 -10.69 25.82
C ALA A 177 -11.21 -9.44 25.33
N GLU A 178 -10.97 -8.32 26.00
CA GLU A 178 -11.26 -7.00 25.44
C GLU A 178 -10.52 -6.85 24.10
N ILE A 179 -11.29 -6.83 23.01
CA ILE A 179 -10.78 -6.33 21.74
C ILE A 179 -10.42 -4.86 22.02
N SER A 180 -9.15 -4.54 21.96
CA SER A 180 -8.67 -3.17 22.09
C SER A 180 -9.53 -2.24 21.25
N ARG A 181 -10.22 -1.31 21.92
CA ARG A 181 -11.18 -0.36 21.36
C ARG A 181 -10.52 0.78 20.55
N SER A 182 -9.40 0.53 19.91
CA SER A 182 -8.85 1.45 18.92
C SER A 182 -9.47 1.16 17.54
N THR A 183 -10.57 1.81 17.24
CA THR A 183 -11.39 1.76 16.02
C THR A 183 -11.98 0.38 15.70
N PRO A 184 -13.09 -0.05 16.36
CA PRO A 184 -13.75 -1.33 16.10
C PRO A 184 -14.34 -1.47 14.69
N ASP A 185 -14.56 -0.38 13.97
CA ASP A 185 -15.36 -0.36 12.74
C ASP A 185 -14.55 -0.40 11.43
N GLY A 186 -13.25 -0.11 11.46
CA GLY A 186 -12.45 0.04 10.24
C GLY A 186 -12.37 -1.22 9.37
N PRO A 187 -11.81 -2.32 9.85
CA PRO A 187 -11.68 -3.54 9.07
C PRO A 187 -13.02 -4.14 8.67
N ALA A 188 -14.04 -4.10 9.55
CA ALA A 188 -15.38 -4.62 9.26
C ALA A 188 -16.08 -3.80 8.17
N MET A 189 -15.99 -2.47 8.21
CA MET A 189 -16.56 -1.61 7.17
C MET A 189 -15.88 -1.83 5.82
N PHE A 190 -14.56 -1.91 5.77
CA PHE A 190 -13.84 -2.20 4.53
C PHE A 190 -14.11 -3.61 4.00
N ALA A 191 -14.29 -4.60 4.88
CA ALA A 191 -14.68 -5.95 4.48
C ALA A 191 -16.02 -5.94 3.73
N VAL A 192 -17.03 -5.23 4.27
CA VAL A 192 -18.33 -5.05 3.60
C VAL A 192 -18.14 -4.38 2.24
N MET A 193 -17.36 -3.30 2.14
CA MET A 193 -17.08 -2.63 0.86
C MET A 193 -16.34 -3.51 -0.13
N CYS A 194 -15.57 -4.49 0.35
CA CYS A 194 -14.90 -5.48 -0.48
C CYS A 194 -15.76 -6.72 -0.78
N GLY A 195 -16.96 -6.80 -0.21
CA GLY A 195 -17.89 -7.93 -0.38
C GLY A 195 -17.34 -9.22 0.25
N THR A 196 -16.72 -9.11 1.43
CA THR A 196 -16.16 -10.23 2.20
C THR A 196 -16.40 -10.03 3.70
N ASP A 197 -16.01 -10.99 4.52
CA ASP A 197 -16.04 -10.88 5.99
C ASP A 197 -14.74 -10.27 6.54
N ALA A 198 -14.79 -9.77 7.78
CA ALA A 198 -13.66 -9.09 8.41
C ALA A 198 -12.44 -10.02 8.59
N ALA A 199 -12.63 -11.30 8.92
CA ALA A 199 -11.54 -12.25 9.11
C ALA A 199 -10.82 -12.54 7.79
N THR A 200 -11.57 -12.72 6.70
CA THR A 200 -11.04 -12.87 5.35
C THR A 200 -10.35 -11.59 4.87
N TYR A 201 -10.95 -10.42 5.12
CA TYR A 201 -10.38 -9.13 4.74
C TYR A 201 -8.99 -8.89 5.35
N ILE A 202 -8.82 -9.14 6.64
CA ILE A 202 -7.56 -8.87 7.34
C ILE A 202 -6.46 -9.91 7.08
N ARG A 203 -6.74 -10.99 6.32
CA ARG A 203 -5.69 -11.88 5.82
C ARG A 203 -4.93 -11.32 4.61
N GLU A 204 -5.49 -10.34 3.93
CA GLU A 204 -4.77 -9.58 2.92
C GLU A 204 -4.26 -8.26 3.54
N ARG A 205 -3.03 -7.88 3.24
CA ARG A 205 -2.37 -6.69 3.80
C ARG A 205 -1.74 -5.85 2.70
N PRO A 206 -1.80 -4.52 2.79
CA PRO A 206 -1.12 -3.68 1.82
C PRO A 206 0.37 -3.60 2.13
N GLY A 207 1.18 -3.51 1.10
CA GLY A 207 2.62 -3.34 1.22
C GLY A 207 3.23 -2.82 -0.07
N MET A 208 4.49 -2.47 -0.03
CA MET A 208 5.30 -2.19 -1.20
C MET A 208 6.66 -2.85 -1.02
N SER A 209 7.10 -3.60 -2.03
CA SER A 209 8.42 -4.24 -2.06
C SER A 209 9.21 -3.74 -3.26
N ALA A 210 10.52 -3.60 -3.07
CA ALA A 210 11.46 -3.20 -4.10
C ALA A 210 12.47 -4.32 -4.38
N PHE A 211 12.79 -4.47 -5.67
CA PHE A 211 13.72 -5.50 -6.15
C PHE A 211 14.71 -4.88 -7.12
N ALA A 212 15.92 -5.42 -7.16
CA ALA A 212 16.95 -5.15 -8.16
C ALA A 212 17.26 -6.42 -8.94
N LEU A 213 17.63 -6.25 -10.21
CA LEU A 213 18.12 -7.32 -11.10
C LEU A 213 19.55 -6.96 -11.52
N GLU A 214 20.52 -7.70 -11.02
CA GLU A 214 21.93 -7.54 -11.37
C GLU A 214 22.54 -8.90 -11.75
N ASP A 215 23.24 -8.97 -12.85
CA ASP A 215 23.92 -10.16 -13.36
C ASP A 215 23.04 -11.42 -13.43
N GLY A 216 21.74 -11.24 -13.72
CA GLY A 216 20.76 -12.31 -13.79
C GLY A 216 20.23 -12.77 -12.43
N VAL A 217 20.67 -12.17 -11.33
CA VAL A 217 20.18 -12.44 -9.97
C VAL A 217 19.19 -11.36 -9.55
N ILE A 218 18.04 -11.79 -9.00
CA ILE A 218 17.05 -10.87 -8.42
C ILE A 218 17.31 -10.75 -6.92
N TYR A 219 17.34 -9.52 -6.44
CA TYR A 219 17.51 -9.21 -5.03
C TYR A 219 16.27 -8.49 -4.50
N HIS A 220 15.80 -8.86 -3.32
CA HIS A 220 14.89 -8.05 -2.52
C HIS A 220 15.71 -7.00 -1.78
N THR A 221 15.37 -5.73 -1.95
CA THR A 221 16.16 -4.61 -1.43
C THR A 221 15.45 -3.82 -0.34
N TYR A 222 14.10 -3.78 -0.37
CA TYR A 222 13.31 -3.02 0.60
C TYR A 222 11.85 -3.49 0.61
N SER A 223 11.21 -3.43 1.78
CA SER A 223 9.75 -3.51 1.91
C SER A 223 9.24 -2.52 2.94
N THR A 224 8.00 -2.06 2.74
CA THR A 224 7.30 -1.21 3.69
C THR A 224 5.82 -1.54 3.71
N TYR A 225 5.19 -1.32 4.88
CA TYR A 225 3.83 -1.73 5.17
C TYR A 225 3.09 -0.67 5.99
N ALA A 226 1.80 -0.84 6.17
CA ALA A 226 0.99 0.02 7.03
C ALA A 226 1.23 1.52 6.73
N ARG A 227 1.53 2.31 7.75
CA ARG A 227 1.81 3.74 7.59
C ARG A 227 3.09 4.08 6.83
N GLY A 228 3.97 3.11 6.59
CA GLY A 228 5.07 3.29 5.64
C GLY A 228 4.61 3.53 4.20
N LEU A 229 3.33 3.26 3.88
CA LEU A 229 2.70 3.56 2.59
C LEU A 229 2.14 4.98 2.50
N ASP A 230 2.11 5.75 3.59
CA ASP A 230 1.55 7.12 3.60
C ASP A 230 2.24 8.01 2.55
N GLY A 231 3.53 7.82 2.32
CA GLY A 231 4.29 8.55 1.30
C GLY A 231 3.87 8.24 -0.15
N LEU A 232 3.18 7.12 -0.38
CA LEU A 232 2.63 6.73 -1.67
C LEU A 232 1.19 7.23 -1.89
N TRP A 233 0.57 7.72 -0.84
CA TRP A 233 -0.81 8.22 -0.86
C TRP A 233 -0.84 9.69 -1.23
N GLY A 234 -0.74 9.96 -2.51
CA GLY A 234 -0.46 11.27 -3.07
C GLY A 234 -1.40 12.41 -2.68
N MET A 235 -2.64 12.11 -2.26
CA MET A 235 -3.61 13.14 -1.87
C MET A 235 -3.28 13.80 -0.51
N TYR A 236 -2.66 13.08 0.44
CA TYR A 236 -2.40 13.61 1.78
C TYR A 236 -1.47 14.82 1.81
N PRO A 237 -0.36 14.86 1.06
CA PRO A 237 0.46 16.06 0.95
C PRO A 237 -0.32 17.30 0.46
N TRP A 238 -1.35 17.13 -0.37
CA TRP A 238 -2.23 18.21 -0.80
C TRP A 238 -3.19 18.64 0.32
N LEU A 239 -3.84 17.67 0.99
CA LEU A 239 -4.74 17.96 2.10
C LEU A 239 -4.03 18.64 3.26
N ASP A 240 -2.79 18.23 3.58
CA ASP A 240 -1.99 18.85 4.64
C ASP A 240 -1.67 20.34 4.36
N ARG A 241 -1.75 20.79 3.10
CA ARG A 241 -1.59 22.18 2.68
C ARG A 241 -2.89 22.94 2.54
N ALA A 242 -4.02 22.23 2.55
CA ALA A 242 -5.34 22.85 2.48
C ALA A 242 -5.69 23.55 3.81
N PRO A 243 -6.46 24.66 3.80
CA PRO A 243 -6.76 25.43 5.01
C PRO A 243 -7.45 24.63 6.14
N LYS A 244 -8.19 23.59 5.78
CA LYS A 244 -8.86 22.68 6.76
C LYS A 244 -8.03 21.43 7.09
N GLY A 245 -6.82 21.30 6.51
CA GLY A 245 -6.01 20.11 6.65
C GLY A 245 -6.74 18.87 6.11
N ARG A 246 -6.47 17.71 6.68
CA ARG A 246 -7.09 16.43 6.28
C ARG A 246 -8.58 16.37 6.59
N ASN A 247 -9.05 17.08 7.60
CA ASN A 247 -10.46 17.18 8.02
C ASN A 247 -11.18 15.82 8.05
N GLU A 248 -10.51 14.80 8.58
CA GLU A 248 -10.98 13.43 8.59
C GLU A 248 -12.00 13.20 9.69
N THR A 249 -13.17 12.69 9.30
CA THR A 249 -14.21 12.22 10.21
C THR A 249 -14.45 10.73 9.93
N GLY A 250 -13.75 9.86 10.65
CA GLY A 250 -13.85 8.41 10.44
C GLY A 250 -13.23 7.96 9.10
N LEU A 251 -13.75 6.86 8.56
CA LEU A 251 -13.29 6.28 7.30
C LEU A 251 -14.05 6.88 6.13
N TRP A 252 -13.46 7.84 5.45
CA TRP A 252 -14.08 8.59 4.35
C TRP A 252 -13.64 8.14 2.95
N TRP A 253 -12.53 7.37 2.83
CA TRP A 253 -12.04 6.90 1.54
C TRP A 253 -13.08 6.04 0.83
N ARG A 254 -13.22 6.32 -0.47
CA ARG A 254 -14.03 5.56 -1.41
C ARG A 254 -13.18 5.27 -2.66
N ARG A 255 -13.65 4.39 -3.51
CA ARG A 255 -13.09 4.26 -4.86
C ARG A 255 -13.43 5.52 -5.65
N ASN A 256 -12.54 5.95 -6.54
CA ASN A 256 -12.67 7.24 -7.23
C ASN A 256 -14.05 7.48 -7.88
N HIS A 257 -14.65 6.42 -8.44
CA HIS A 257 -15.98 6.48 -9.08
C HIS A 257 -17.17 6.42 -8.09
N GLU A 258 -16.92 6.34 -6.80
CA GLU A 258 -17.95 6.28 -5.75
C GLU A 258 -18.16 7.64 -5.05
N TYR A 259 -17.28 8.61 -5.28
CA TYR A 259 -17.45 9.97 -4.76
C TYR A 259 -18.60 10.69 -5.47
N GLY A 260 -19.39 11.45 -4.73
CA GLY A 260 -20.47 12.25 -5.29
C GLY A 260 -21.76 11.47 -5.63
N LYS A 261 -21.89 10.25 -5.11
CA LYS A 261 -23.12 9.45 -5.23
C LYS A 261 -23.89 9.41 -3.91
#